data_be008655d674989292e689bb8f17a0ce
#
_entry.id   be008655d674989292e689bb8f17a0ce
#
_cell.length_a   1.000
_cell.length_b   1.000
_cell.length_c   1.000
_cell.angle_alpha   90.00
_cell.angle_beta   90.00
_cell.angle_gamma   90.00
#
_symmetry.space_group_name_H-M   'P 1'
#
loop_
_entity.id
_entity.type
_entity.pdbx_description
1 polymer ?
#
loop_
_entity_poly.entity_id
_entity_poly.type
_entity_poly.pdbx_seq_one_letter_code
_entity_poly.pdbx_strand_id
1 'polypeptide(L)'
;GKQYLNAYLNHDQAEVLVADGKLVPTRTGKDSLEVNTTLEHFPLRVANVFIPDQMVTLSGDMDGNLNITGSTEQPLINGELVLDSVAVLSRQYGARFMFDNRPVQIKNNRLEFDKFAIYTTSKNPFTIDGYVDFRDMSRPMANLNMLAQNYTLLDAKRTRESLVYGKVFADFRATVKGPLDGLNMRGNVSLLGNTDVSYVLTDSPLTVQDRLGSLVTFTSFSDTTTVVRQEVPTVSLGGLDMVMMVHIDPSVRVKVDLDASNDNRIELEGGGDLSMKYTPQGDLTLTGRYTLSGGLMKYAL
;
A
#
# COMPACT_ATOMS: atom_id res chain seq x y z
N GLY A 1 -35.14 27.78 13.45
CA GLY A 1 -34.31 28.83 12.85
C GLY A 1 -33.15 28.22 12.07
N LYS A 2 -32.56 28.95 11.16
CA LYS A 2 -31.35 28.52 10.46
C LYS A 2 -30.19 28.41 11.46
N GLN A 3 -29.38 27.35 11.38
CA GLN A 3 -28.15 27.21 12.13
C GLN A 3 -26.97 27.39 11.15
N TYR A 4 -25.96 28.14 11.57
CA TYR A 4 -24.75 28.38 10.77
C TYR A 4 -23.62 27.54 11.36
N LEU A 5 -22.84 26.94 10.47
CA LEU A 5 -21.63 26.21 10.76
C LEU A 5 -20.46 27.02 10.22
N ASN A 6 -19.49 27.27 11.06
CA ASN A 6 -18.20 27.82 10.64
C ASN A 6 -17.15 27.05 11.42
N ALA A 7 -16.29 26.31 10.72
CA ALA A 7 -15.22 25.54 11.30
C ALA A 7 -13.92 25.74 10.50
N TYR A 8 -12.82 25.84 11.20
CA TYR A 8 -11.50 25.99 10.58
C TYR A 8 -10.47 25.19 11.35
N LEU A 9 -9.47 24.73 10.61
CA LEU A 9 -8.27 24.09 11.16
C LEU A 9 -7.05 24.90 10.71
N ASN A 10 -6.20 25.24 11.69
CA ASN A 10 -4.94 25.93 11.43
C ASN A 10 -3.77 24.98 11.62
N HIS A 11 -2.80 25.08 10.73
CA HIS A 11 -1.50 24.43 10.83
C HIS A 11 -0.40 25.46 10.51
N ASP A 12 0.60 25.57 11.40
CA ASP A 12 1.72 26.53 11.26
C ASP A 12 1.26 27.98 10.95
N GLN A 13 0.20 28.45 11.65
CA GLN A 13 -0.42 29.77 11.51
C GLN A 13 -1.18 30.04 10.20
N ALA A 14 -1.34 29.02 9.34
CA ALA A 14 -2.17 29.10 8.14
C ALA A 14 -3.46 28.31 8.33
N GLU A 15 -4.57 28.79 7.78
CA GLU A 15 -5.82 28.02 7.70
C GLU A 15 -5.68 26.98 6.61
N VAL A 16 -5.68 25.68 6.98
CA VAL A 16 -5.52 24.57 6.04
C VAL A 16 -6.84 23.87 5.74
N LEU A 17 -7.88 24.14 6.52
CA LEU A 17 -9.24 23.70 6.25
C LEU A 17 -10.21 24.76 6.75
N VAL A 18 -11.12 25.15 5.87
CA VAL A 18 -12.25 26.04 6.17
C VAL A 18 -13.54 25.37 5.74
N ALA A 19 -14.52 25.31 6.61
CA ALA A 19 -15.83 24.78 6.32
C ALA A 19 -16.90 25.80 6.75
N ASP A 20 -17.59 26.36 5.78
CA ASP A 20 -18.66 27.33 5.98
C ASP A 20 -19.98 26.73 5.51
N GLY A 21 -21.01 26.84 6.33
CA GLY A 21 -22.29 26.24 5.96
C GLY A 21 -23.47 26.67 6.79
N LYS A 22 -24.58 26.11 6.43
CA LYS A 22 -25.86 26.29 7.12
C LYS A 22 -26.68 25.03 7.14
N LEU A 23 -27.40 24.83 8.23
CA LEU A 23 -28.44 23.84 8.37
C LEU A 23 -29.81 24.57 8.38
N VAL A 24 -30.65 24.21 7.44
CA VAL A 24 -31.97 24.81 7.30
C VAL A 24 -33.03 23.77 7.65
N PRO A 25 -33.76 23.95 8.76
CA PRO A 25 -34.86 23.08 9.11
C PRO A 25 -35.96 23.15 8.02
N THR A 26 -36.38 21.99 7.53
CA THR A 26 -37.51 21.93 6.58
C THR A 26 -38.81 21.55 7.29
N ARG A 27 -39.95 21.93 6.67
CA ARG A 27 -41.28 21.58 7.21
C ARG A 27 -41.55 20.07 7.22
N THR A 28 -40.75 19.29 6.47
CA THR A 28 -40.85 17.83 6.35
C THR A 28 -40.06 17.09 7.41
N GLY A 29 -39.38 17.80 8.33
CA GLY A 29 -38.56 17.19 9.41
C GLY A 29 -37.18 16.70 8.96
N LYS A 30 -36.81 16.87 7.68
CA LYS A 30 -35.46 16.58 7.18
C LYS A 30 -34.73 17.90 7.00
N ASP A 31 -33.71 18.13 7.83
CA ASP A 31 -32.91 19.34 7.75
C ASP A 31 -32.10 19.35 6.45
N SER A 32 -32.03 20.50 5.78
CA SER A 32 -31.22 20.70 4.57
C SER A 32 -29.84 21.22 4.96
N LEU A 33 -28.83 20.50 4.55
CA LEU A 33 -27.41 20.83 4.73
C LEU A 33 -26.89 21.57 3.48
N GLU A 34 -26.11 22.63 3.70
CA GLU A 34 -25.35 23.30 2.65
C GLU A 34 -24.04 23.75 3.28
N VAL A 35 -22.93 23.05 2.94
CA VAL A 35 -21.59 23.31 3.48
C VAL A 35 -20.61 23.35 2.33
N ASN A 36 -19.79 24.41 2.30
CA ASN A 36 -18.62 24.51 1.43
C ASN A 36 -17.37 24.30 2.26
N THR A 37 -16.52 23.39 1.83
CA THR A 37 -15.26 23.09 2.51
C THR A 37 -14.12 23.34 1.54
N THR A 38 -13.15 24.15 1.96
CA THR A 38 -11.90 24.41 1.23
C THR A 38 -10.74 23.83 2.00
N LEU A 39 -9.90 23.13 1.29
CA LEU A 39 -8.62 22.61 1.77
C LEU A 39 -7.51 23.39 1.04
N GLU A 40 -6.61 24.02 1.78
CA GLU A 40 -5.45 24.76 1.25
C GLU A 40 -4.18 24.24 1.94
N HIS A 41 -3.35 23.56 1.15
CA HIS A 41 -2.10 22.96 1.62
C HIS A 41 -2.26 22.13 2.90
N PHE A 42 -3.35 21.32 2.94
CA PHE A 42 -3.60 20.44 4.08
C PHE A 42 -2.51 19.38 4.17
N PRO A 43 -1.66 19.40 5.22
CA PRO A 43 -0.46 18.58 5.27
C PRO A 43 -0.79 17.11 5.57
N LEU A 44 -0.57 16.22 4.59
CA LEU A 44 -0.84 14.79 4.77
C LEU A 44 0.10 14.12 5.79
N ARG A 45 1.21 14.77 6.15
CA ARG A 45 2.10 14.30 7.23
C ARG A 45 1.40 14.12 8.58
N VAL A 46 0.30 14.81 8.83
CA VAL A 46 -0.47 14.65 10.08
C VAL A 46 -1.06 13.26 10.22
N ALA A 47 -1.31 12.57 9.11
CA ALA A 47 -1.80 11.20 9.11
C ALA A 47 -0.75 10.17 9.60
N ASN A 48 0.54 10.53 9.62
CA ASN A 48 1.60 9.63 10.08
C ASN A 48 1.45 9.22 11.56
N VAL A 49 0.73 10.02 12.37
CA VAL A 49 0.43 9.70 13.78
C VAL A 49 -0.45 8.45 13.90
N PHE A 50 -1.23 8.16 12.88
CA PHE A 50 -2.15 7.01 12.85
C PHE A 50 -1.54 5.77 12.19
N ILE A 51 -0.31 5.86 11.65
CA ILE A 51 0.37 4.74 10.99
C ILE A 51 1.20 3.98 12.02
N PRO A 52 0.88 2.70 12.30
CA PRO A 52 1.64 1.90 13.25
C PRO A 52 3.10 1.74 12.82
N ASP A 53 4.01 1.76 13.79
CA ASP A 53 5.45 1.43 13.65
C ASP A 53 6.20 2.20 12.56
N GLN A 54 5.65 3.32 12.07
CA GLN A 54 6.25 4.12 10.99
C GLN A 54 6.65 3.29 9.75
N MET A 55 5.89 2.22 9.47
CA MET A 55 6.13 1.33 8.33
C MET A 55 6.21 2.10 7.01
N VAL A 56 5.38 3.13 6.90
CA VAL A 56 5.39 4.08 5.79
C VAL A 56 5.33 5.51 6.33
N THR A 57 5.83 6.47 5.53
CA THR A 57 5.75 7.88 5.83
C THR A 57 5.06 8.59 4.69
N LEU A 58 3.99 9.33 5.00
CA LEU A 58 3.30 10.24 4.09
C LEU A 58 3.93 11.62 4.13
N SER A 59 4.03 12.25 2.96
CA SER A 59 4.48 13.64 2.78
C SER A 59 3.67 14.31 1.68
N GLY A 60 3.77 15.64 1.58
CA GLY A 60 3.02 16.45 0.63
C GLY A 60 1.72 16.97 1.22
N ASP A 61 1.00 17.72 0.41
CA ASP A 61 -0.17 18.46 0.82
C ASP A 61 -1.39 18.08 -0.03
N MET A 62 -2.57 18.33 0.48
CA MET A 62 -3.83 18.13 -0.23
C MET A 62 -4.59 19.44 -0.32
N ASP A 63 -4.93 19.82 -1.54
CA ASP A 63 -5.82 20.93 -1.86
C ASP A 63 -7.18 20.41 -2.30
N GLY A 64 -8.23 21.20 -2.14
CA GLY A 64 -9.53 20.79 -2.64
C GLY A 64 -10.67 21.70 -2.25
N ASN A 65 -11.75 21.54 -2.99
CA ASN A 65 -13.00 22.22 -2.72
C ASN A 65 -14.13 21.19 -2.73
N LEU A 66 -14.88 21.14 -1.65
CA LEU A 66 -16.02 20.23 -1.51
C LEU A 66 -17.30 21.04 -1.24
N ASN A 67 -18.33 20.74 -1.97
CA ASN A 67 -19.68 21.24 -1.72
C ASN A 67 -20.55 20.07 -1.24
N ILE A 68 -21.09 20.22 -0.04
CA ILE A 68 -21.92 19.22 0.64
C ILE A 68 -23.33 19.79 0.75
N THR A 69 -24.29 19.14 0.11
CA THR A 69 -25.70 19.56 0.09
C THR A 69 -26.61 18.38 0.43
N GLY A 70 -27.93 18.62 0.49
CA GLY A 70 -28.92 17.56 0.72
C GLY A 70 -29.35 17.46 2.17
N SER A 71 -29.73 16.28 2.63
CA SER A 71 -30.13 16.07 4.03
C SER A 71 -28.94 15.59 4.88
N THR A 72 -29.05 15.75 6.19
CA THR A 72 -28.06 15.20 7.14
C THR A 72 -27.97 13.68 7.11
N GLU A 73 -29.04 13.00 6.71
CA GLU A 73 -29.08 11.54 6.58
C GLU A 73 -28.47 11.06 5.24
N GLN A 74 -28.63 11.86 4.19
CA GLN A 74 -28.16 11.56 2.84
C GLN A 74 -27.50 12.81 2.24
N PRO A 75 -26.30 13.17 2.67
CA PRO A 75 -25.56 14.29 2.12
C PRO A 75 -25.09 13.96 0.69
N LEU A 76 -25.13 14.95 -0.16
CA LEU A 76 -24.61 14.91 -1.52
C LEU A 76 -23.30 15.69 -1.58
N ILE A 77 -22.22 15.02 -1.86
CA ILE A 77 -20.86 15.58 -1.92
C ILE A 77 -20.43 15.69 -3.37
N ASN A 78 -20.02 16.89 -3.75
CA ASN A 78 -19.40 17.19 -5.04
C ASN A 78 -18.13 18.02 -4.81
N GLY A 79 -17.18 17.95 -5.71
CA GLY A 79 -15.96 18.75 -5.63
C GLY A 79 -14.77 18.09 -6.28
N GLU A 80 -13.59 18.52 -5.86
CA GLU A 80 -12.33 17.99 -6.34
C GLU A 80 -11.26 18.00 -5.26
N LEU A 81 -10.33 17.07 -5.36
CA LEU A 81 -9.14 16.96 -4.53
C LEU A 81 -7.90 16.93 -5.41
N VAL A 82 -6.86 17.64 -5.02
CA VAL A 82 -5.54 17.65 -5.67
C VAL A 82 -4.51 17.21 -4.66
N LEU A 83 -3.66 16.25 -5.05
CA LEU A 83 -2.55 15.79 -4.25
C LEU A 83 -1.28 16.54 -4.69
N ASP A 84 -0.87 17.56 -3.93
CA ASP A 84 0.34 18.32 -4.25
C ASP A 84 1.57 17.66 -3.64
N SER A 85 2.48 17.22 -4.53
CA SER A 85 3.76 16.62 -4.15
C SER A 85 3.63 15.46 -3.16
N VAL A 86 2.48 14.78 -3.16
CA VAL A 86 2.21 13.68 -2.24
C VAL A 86 3.08 12.48 -2.56
N ALA A 87 3.75 11.98 -1.54
CA ALA A 87 4.54 10.77 -1.63
C ALA A 87 4.37 9.87 -0.40
N VAL A 88 4.44 8.57 -0.65
CA VAL A 88 4.53 7.51 0.37
C VAL A 88 5.92 6.90 0.30
N LEU A 89 6.63 6.91 1.40
CA LEU A 89 7.96 6.30 1.54
C LEU A 89 7.89 5.12 2.49
N SER A 90 8.32 3.95 2.05
CA SER A 90 8.60 2.81 2.92
C SER A 90 10.10 2.62 3.08
N ARG A 91 10.61 2.80 4.30
CA ARG A 91 12.06 2.65 4.58
C ARG A 91 12.53 1.21 4.52
N GLN A 92 11.73 0.28 5.02
CA GLN A 92 12.04 -1.16 5.01
C GLN A 92 12.23 -1.71 3.60
N TYR A 93 11.37 -1.27 2.68
CA TYR A 93 11.41 -1.71 1.29
C TYR A 93 12.14 -0.73 0.38
N GLY A 94 12.60 0.43 0.90
CA GLY A 94 13.26 1.46 0.10
C GLY A 94 12.41 2.00 -1.06
N ALA A 95 11.10 1.82 -0.97
CA ALA A 95 10.16 2.17 -2.03
C ALA A 95 9.56 3.55 -1.77
N ARG A 96 9.56 4.41 -2.80
CA ARG A 96 8.92 5.72 -2.78
C ARG A 96 7.90 5.80 -3.91
N PHE A 97 6.67 6.07 -3.57
CA PHE A 97 5.55 6.25 -4.50
C PHE A 97 5.14 7.71 -4.50
N MET A 98 5.11 8.32 -5.66
CA MET A 98 4.70 9.71 -5.89
C MET A 98 3.38 9.72 -6.63
N PHE A 99 2.43 10.51 -6.16
CA PHE A 99 1.10 10.56 -6.71
C PHE A 99 0.94 11.70 -7.72
N ASP A 100 0.04 11.50 -8.67
CA ASP A 100 -0.32 12.50 -9.67
C ASP A 100 -0.94 13.75 -9.01
N ASN A 101 -0.60 14.93 -9.53
CA ASN A 101 -1.17 16.20 -9.08
C ASN A 101 -2.48 16.57 -9.82
N ARG A 102 -2.98 15.69 -10.71
CA ARG A 102 -4.24 15.96 -11.39
C ARG A 102 -5.40 15.88 -10.43
N PRO A 103 -6.41 16.77 -10.59
CA PRO A 103 -7.59 16.76 -9.73
C PRO A 103 -8.34 15.42 -9.82
N VAL A 104 -8.63 14.85 -8.65
CA VAL A 104 -9.54 13.71 -8.51
C VAL A 104 -10.93 14.27 -8.24
N GLN A 105 -11.87 13.99 -9.13
CA GLN A 105 -13.20 14.54 -9.07
C GLN A 105 -14.11 13.75 -8.13
N ILE A 106 -14.94 14.46 -7.38
CA ILE A 106 -16.03 13.88 -6.61
C ILE A 106 -17.35 14.34 -7.22
N LYS A 107 -18.12 13.41 -7.74
CA LYS A 107 -19.42 13.69 -8.37
C LYS A 107 -20.51 12.81 -7.75
N ASN A 108 -21.48 13.45 -7.12
CA ASN A 108 -22.63 12.76 -6.52
C ASN A 108 -22.18 11.59 -5.60
N ASN A 109 -21.33 11.87 -4.64
CA ASN A 109 -20.76 10.89 -3.70
C ASN A 109 -19.94 9.80 -4.38
N ARG A 110 -19.33 10.10 -5.53
CA ARG A 110 -18.45 9.16 -6.24
C ARG A 110 -17.12 9.84 -6.51
N LEU A 111 -16.05 9.28 -5.97
CA LEU A 111 -14.67 9.66 -6.25
C LEU A 111 -14.26 8.99 -7.56
N GLU A 112 -13.95 9.79 -8.60
CA GLU A 112 -13.64 9.31 -9.94
C GLU A 112 -12.14 9.41 -10.24
N PHE A 113 -11.56 8.31 -10.71
CA PHE A 113 -10.19 8.24 -11.17
C PHE A 113 -10.17 8.10 -12.70
N ASP A 114 -9.53 9.02 -13.38
CA ASP A 114 -9.29 8.97 -14.83
C ASP A 114 -7.78 8.89 -15.06
N LYS A 115 -7.28 7.66 -15.26
CA LYS A 115 -5.85 7.36 -15.42
C LYS A 115 -4.98 8.02 -14.35
N PHE A 116 -5.47 8.01 -13.11
CA PHE A 116 -4.72 8.55 -11.99
C PHE A 116 -3.40 7.82 -11.85
N ALA A 117 -2.28 8.55 -11.88
CA ALA A 117 -0.96 7.97 -12.00
C ALA A 117 -0.21 7.94 -10.67
N ILE A 118 0.49 6.83 -10.45
CA ILE A 118 1.42 6.65 -9.33
C ILE A 118 2.79 6.34 -9.92
N TYR A 119 3.77 7.13 -9.56
CA TYR A 119 5.15 7.04 -10.05
C TYR A 119 6.09 6.52 -8.96
N THR A 120 7.15 5.89 -9.37
CA THR A 120 8.33 5.61 -8.53
C THR A 120 9.53 6.37 -9.08
N THR A 121 10.68 5.74 -9.21
CA THR A 121 11.89 6.34 -9.78
C THR A 121 11.84 6.44 -11.32
N SER A 122 10.95 5.69 -11.97
CA SER A 122 10.79 5.70 -13.43
C SER A 122 9.66 6.63 -13.88
N LYS A 123 9.66 6.97 -15.18
CA LYS A 123 8.58 7.75 -15.79
C LYS A 123 7.36 6.92 -16.18
N ASN A 124 7.46 5.59 -16.11
CA ASN A 124 6.34 4.71 -16.42
C ASN A 124 5.40 4.66 -15.23
N PRO A 125 4.15 5.10 -15.36
CA PRO A 125 3.22 5.14 -14.23
C PRO A 125 2.54 3.79 -14.00
N PHE A 126 2.13 3.59 -12.76
CA PHE A 126 1.03 2.73 -12.41
C PHE A 126 -0.25 3.58 -12.48
N THR A 127 -1.23 3.16 -13.26
CA THR A 127 -2.46 3.93 -13.47
C THR A 127 -3.67 3.25 -12.86
N ILE A 128 -4.57 4.07 -12.34
CA ILE A 128 -5.85 3.67 -11.77
C ILE A 128 -6.95 4.38 -12.55
N ASP A 129 -7.91 3.61 -13.05
CA ASP A 129 -9.15 4.06 -13.66
C ASP A 129 -10.35 3.51 -12.89
N GLY A 130 -11.42 4.28 -12.80
CA GLY A 130 -12.64 3.83 -12.16
C GLY A 130 -13.12 4.74 -11.05
N TYR A 131 -13.73 4.17 -10.02
CA TYR A 131 -14.36 4.99 -8.98
C TYR A 131 -14.46 4.27 -7.64
N VAL A 132 -14.61 5.09 -6.59
CA VAL A 132 -15.12 4.68 -5.27
C VAL A 132 -16.44 5.41 -5.04
N ASP A 133 -17.50 4.64 -4.84
CA ASP A 133 -18.86 5.10 -4.65
C ASP A 133 -19.21 5.05 -3.16
N PHE A 134 -19.48 6.19 -2.56
CA PHE A 134 -19.86 6.33 -1.16
C PHE A 134 -21.27 6.95 -0.97
N ARG A 135 -22.18 6.75 -1.95
CA ARG A 135 -23.60 7.11 -1.79
C ARG A 135 -24.23 6.39 -0.59
N ASP A 136 -23.83 5.16 -0.34
CA ASP A 136 -24.03 4.50 0.93
C ASP A 136 -22.75 4.61 1.74
N MET A 137 -22.70 5.58 2.68
CA MET A 137 -21.52 5.83 3.50
C MET A 137 -21.23 4.71 4.50
N SER A 138 -22.21 3.85 4.80
CA SER A 138 -22.02 2.68 5.66
C SER A 138 -21.33 1.53 4.93
N ARG A 139 -21.42 1.52 3.58
CA ARG A 139 -20.83 0.46 2.74
C ARG A 139 -20.31 1.02 1.41
N PRO A 140 -19.23 1.79 1.45
CA PRO A 140 -18.63 2.31 0.22
C PRO A 140 -18.15 1.19 -0.70
N MET A 141 -18.33 1.37 -2.01
CA MET A 141 -18.04 0.37 -3.04
C MET A 141 -16.94 0.86 -3.96
N ALA A 142 -15.92 0.02 -4.21
CA ALA A 142 -14.90 0.28 -5.21
C ALA A 142 -15.16 -0.48 -6.52
N ASN A 143 -14.81 0.15 -7.64
CA ASN A 143 -14.71 -0.47 -8.95
C ASN A 143 -13.55 0.18 -9.70
N LEU A 144 -12.37 -0.44 -9.61
CA LEU A 144 -11.12 0.12 -10.10
C LEU A 144 -10.46 -0.85 -11.09
N ASN A 145 -9.87 -0.29 -12.14
CA ASN A 145 -8.98 -0.98 -13.06
C ASN A 145 -7.57 -0.42 -12.86
N MET A 146 -6.59 -1.28 -12.77
CA MET A 146 -5.20 -0.94 -12.53
C MET A 146 -4.34 -1.46 -13.66
N LEU A 147 -3.44 -0.63 -14.15
CA LEU A 147 -2.53 -0.96 -15.25
C LEU A 147 -1.16 -0.36 -15.01
N ALA A 148 -0.13 -1.15 -15.22
CA ALA A 148 1.24 -0.69 -15.30
C ALA A 148 2.00 -1.47 -16.37
N GLN A 149 2.92 -0.81 -17.08
CA GLN A 149 3.79 -1.42 -18.07
C GLN A 149 5.23 -1.00 -17.80
N ASN A 150 6.12 -1.98 -17.71
CA ASN A 150 7.52 -1.78 -17.36
C ASN A 150 7.69 -0.82 -16.17
N TYR A 151 6.87 -1.05 -15.16
CA TYR A 151 6.83 -0.24 -13.95
C TYR A 151 7.98 -0.62 -13.03
N THR A 152 8.71 0.35 -12.54
CA THR A 152 9.76 0.13 -11.55
C THR A 152 9.12 0.01 -10.18
N LEU A 153 8.79 -1.21 -9.78
CA LEU A 153 8.17 -1.46 -8.47
C LEU A 153 9.13 -1.16 -7.32
N LEU A 154 10.41 -1.46 -7.53
CA LEU A 154 11.49 -1.24 -6.57
C LEU A 154 12.74 -0.75 -7.32
N ASP A 155 13.40 0.27 -6.80
CA ASP A 155 14.75 0.70 -7.13
C ASP A 155 15.42 1.24 -5.86
N ALA A 156 15.91 0.33 -5.04
CA ALA A 156 16.43 0.63 -3.72
C ALA A 156 17.87 0.15 -3.57
N LYS A 157 18.71 1.02 -3.01
CA LYS A 157 20.06 0.65 -2.57
C LYS A 157 19.99 -0.04 -1.21
N ARG A 158 20.91 -0.94 -0.98
CA ARG A 158 21.04 -1.58 0.33
C ARG A 158 21.35 -0.54 1.43
N THR A 159 20.61 -0.59 2.51
CA THR A 159 20.85 0.13 3.76
C THR A 159 20.92 -0.87 4.92
N ARG A 160 21.25 -0.42 6.12
CA ARG A 160 21.24 -1.29 7.31
C ARG A 160 19.86 -1.77 7.72
N GLU A 161 18.81 -1.02 7.32
CA GLU A 161 17.41 -1.28 7.66
C GLU A 161 16.68 -2.00 6.53
N SER A 162 17.33 -2.19 5.36
CA SER A 162 16.67 -2.80 4.21
C SER A 162 16.38 -4.27 4.43
N LEU A 163 15.12 -4.66 4.34
CA LEU A 163 14.71 -6.06 4.17
C LEU A 163 14.80 -6.51 2.72
N VAL A 164 14.55 -5.57 1.79
CA VAL A 164 14.61 -5.82 0.36
C VAL A 164 15.36 -4.66 -0.31
N TYR A 165 16.20 -4.96 -1.29
CA TYR A 165 16.90 -3.97 -2.09
C TYR A 165 17.17 -4.51 -3.50
N GLY A 166 17.57 -3.63 -4.43
CA GLY A 166 17.79 -3.97 -5.84
C GLY A 166 16.74 -3.33 -6.73
N LYS A 167 16.44 -3.98 -7.83
CA LYS A 167 15.50 -3.47 -8.83
C LYS A 167 14.45 -4.51 -9.18
N VAL A 168 13.19 -4.10 -9.19
CA VAL A 168 12.07 -4.94 -9.61
C VAL A 168 11.27 -4.18 -10.66
N PHE A 169 11.13 -4.81 -11.82
CA PHE A 169 10.33 -4.29 -12.92
C PHE A 169 9.17 -5.23 -13.21
N ALA A 170 7.99 -4.68 -13.39
CA ALA A 170 6.80 -5.48 -13.61
C ALA A 170 5.82 -4.83 -14.58
N ASP A 171 5.13 -5.70 -15.31
CA ASP A 171 3.84 -5.39 -15.90
C ASP A 171 2.74 -5.84 -14.94
N PHE A 172 1.72 -5.01 -14.80
CA PHE A 172 0.63 -5.27 -13.88
C PHE A 172 -0.70 -4.93 -14.53
N ARG A 173 -1.69 -5.80 -14.34
CA ARG A 173 -3.08 -5.55 -14.72
C ARG A 173 -3.99 -6.22 -13.73
N ALA A 174 -4.87 -5.45 -13.10
CA ALA A 174 -5.86 -5.98 -12.18
C ALA A 174 -7.16 -5.19 -12.18
N THR A 175 -8.21 -5.84 -11.70
CA THR A 175 -9.47 -5.19 -11.34
C THR A 175 -9.71 -5.37 -9.85
N VAL A 176 -10.19 -4.32 -9.19
CA VAL A 176 -10.59 -4.34 -7.79
C VAL A 176 -12.05 -3.94 -7.70
N LYS A 177 -12.88 -4.81 -7.11
CA LYS A 177 -14.33 -4.59 -6.99
C LYS A 177 -14.83 -5.04 -5.63
N GLY A 178 -15.84 -4.35 -5.14
CA GLY A 178 -16.55 -4.72 -3.92
C GLY A 178 -16.57 -3.62 -2.88
N PRO A 179 -17.19 -3.89 -1.73
CA PRO A 179 -17.15 -2.96 -0.61
C PRO A 179 -15.72 -2.80 -0.07
N LEU A 180 -15.40 -1.63 0.50
CA LEU A 180 -14.04 -1.34 0.97
C LEU A 180 -13.58 -2.28 2.10
N ASP A 181 -14.51 -2.88 2.83
CA ASP A 181 -14.29 -3.89 3.86
C ASP A 181 -14.25 -5.34 3.34
N GLY A 182 -14.43 -5.53 2.01
CA GLY A 182 -14.50 -6.85 1.37
C GLY A 182 -14.11 -6.80 -0.10
N LEU A 183 -12.94 -6.24 -0.42
CA LEU A 183 -12.48 -6.07 -1.79
C LEU A 183 -12.10 -7.38 -2.45
N ASN A 184 -12.49 -7.53 -3.71
CA ASN A 184 -12.08 -8.61 -4.59
C ASN A 184 -11.10 -8.08 -5.64
N MET A 185 -9.87 -8.58 -5.63
CA MET A 185 -8.84 -8.23 -6.60
C MET A 185 -8.51 -9.43 -7.49
N ARG A 186 -8.54 -9.22 -8.77
CA ARG A 186 -8.23 -10.26 -9.78
C ARG A 186 -7.35 -9.65 -10.87
N GLY A 187 -6.30 -10.37 -11.26
CA GLY A 187 -5.42 -9.85 -12.29
C GLY A 187 -4.20 -10.73 -12.56
N ASN A 188 -3.23 -10.11 -13.19
CA ASN A 188 -1.94 -10.70 -13.49
C ASN A 188 -0.80 -9.71 -13.27
N VAL A 189 0.34 -10.24 -12.89
CA VAL A 189 1.61 -9.52 -12.78
C VAL A 189 2.68 -10.32 -13.50
N SER A 190 3.53 -9.63 -14.27
CA SER A 190 4.68 -10.25 -14.92
C SER A 190 5.94 -9.57 -14.41
N LEU A 191 6.81 -10.31 -13.73
CA LEU A 191 8.14 -9.84 -13.36
C LEU A 191 9.04 -9.92 -14.59
N LEU A 192 9.67 -8.80 -14.96
CA LEU A 192 10.45 -8.65 -16.17
C LEU A 192 11.90 -9.10 -15.97
N GLY A 193 12.54 -9.61 -17.02
CA GLY A 193 13.86 -10.23 -16.96
C GLY A 193 15.03 -9.32 -16.53
N ASN A 194 14.83 -8.00 -16.50
CA ASN A 194 15.78 -7.05 -15.94
C ASN A 194 15.65 -6.88 -14.40
N THR A 195 14.81 -7.67 -13.75
CA THR A 195 14.67 -7.70 -12.30
C THR A 195 15.87 -8.39 -11.65
N ASP A 196 16.46 -7.71 -10.67
CA ASP A 196 17.54 -8.21 -9.81
C ASP A 196 17.29 -7.70 -8.38
N VAL A 197 16.78 -8.56 -7.54
CA VAL A 197 16.30 -8.21 -6.19
C VAL A 197 16.99 -9.07 -5.14
N SER A 198 17.31 -8.45 -4.02
CA SER A 198 17.88 -9.11 -2.84
C SER A 198 16.94 -9.00 -1.65
N TYR A 199 16.74 -10.11 -0.97
CA TYR A 199 16.04 -10.20 0.31
C TYR A 199 17.04 -10.47 1.42
N VAL A 200 16.97 -9.72 2.53
CA VAL A 200 17.85 -9.87 3.69
C VAL A 200 17.12 -10.69 4.75
N LEU A 201 17.68 -11.85 5.08
CA LEU A 201 17.15 -12.69 6.15
C LEU A 201 17.61 -12.11 7.50
N THR A 202 16.68 -11.52 8.25
CA THR A 202 16.98 -10.88 9.54
C THR A 202 17.18 -11.89 10.67
N ASP A 203 16.51 -13.05 10.58
CA ASP A 203 16.57 -14.13 11.56
C ASP A 203 17.32 -15.32 10.96
N SER A 204 18.59 -15.13 10.64
CA SER A 204 19.40 -16.24 10.10
C SER A 204 19.75 -17.23 11.20
N PRO A 205 19.39 -18.51 11.08
CA PRO A 205 19.86 -19.56 11.99
C PRO A 205 21.38 -19.83 11.86
N LEU A 206 22.07 -19.04 11.03
CA LEU A 206 23.50 -19.20 10.74
C LEU A 206 24.40 -18.22 11.53
N THR A 207 23.86 -17.44 12.45
CA THR A 207 24.68 -16.62 13.35
C THR A 207 25.47 -17.53 14.30
N VAL A 208 26.73 -17.20 14.53
CA VAL A 208 27.64 -18.00 15.41
C VAL A 208 27.04 -18.16 16.82
N GLN A 209 26.23 -17.22 17.28
CA GLN A 209 25.54 -17.28 18.55
C GLN A 209 24.46 -18.39 18.59
N ASP A 210 23.74 -18.62 17.52
CA ASP A 210 22.75 -19.71 17.47
C ASP A 210 23.42 -21.08 17.37
N ARG A 211 24.61 -21.17 16.76
CA ARG A 211 25.40 -22.43 16.75
C ARG A 211 25.89 -22.82 18.14
N LEU A 212 26.25 -21.87 18.98
CA LEU A 212 26.68 -22.14 20.35
C LEU A 212 25.49 -22.44 21.28
N GLY A 213 24.33 -21.77 21.05
CA GLY A 213 23.12 -22.01 21.82
C GLY A 213 22.48 -23.37 21.54
N SER A 214 22.56 -23.87 20.29
CA SER A 214 22.02 -25.20 19.94
C SER A 214 22.95 -26.37 20.28
N LEU A 215 24.27 -26.13 20.49
CA LEU A 215 25.24 -27.14 20.87
C LEU A 215 25.26 -27.46 22.38
N VAL A 216 24.68 -26.62 23.21
CA VAL A 216 24.61 -26.82 24.67
C VAL A 216 23.15 -26.69 25.11
N THR A 217 22.33 -27.67 24.80
CA THR A 217 21.01 -27.80 25.40
C THR A 217 21.15 -28.52 26.71
N PHE A 218 21.17 -27.79 27.82
CA PHE A 218 20.91 -28.37 29.11
C PHE A 218 19.43 -28.77 29.16
N THR A 219 19.13 -30.04 28.91
CA THR A 219 17.82 -30.59 29.11
C THR A 219 17.51 -30.66 30.60
N SER A 220 16.87 -29.70 31.16
CA SER A 220 16.09 -29.90 32.38
C SER A 220 14.75 -30.53 31.97
N PHE A 221 14.42 -31.65 32.57
CA PHE A 221 13.23 -32.47 32.31
C PHE A 221 11.96 -31.83 32.90
N SER A 222 11.66 -30.61 32.51
CA SER A 222 10.34 -30.01 32.71
C SER A 222 10.31 -28.68 31.97
N ASP A 223 9.82 -28.68 30.73
CA ASP A 223 8.86 -27.71 30.24
C ASP A 223 8.58 -27.90 28.75
N THR A 224 7.34 -28.04 28.46
CA THR A 224 6.76 -27.80 27.13
C THR A 224 6.96 -26.32 26.81
N THR A 225 8.11 -25.96 26.24
CA THR A 225 8.31 -24.63 25.68
C THR A 225 7.56 -24.55 24.37
N THR A 226 6.43 -23.87 24.41
CA THR A 226 5.80 -23.29 23.23
C THR A 226 6.87 -22.47 22.48
N VAL A 227 7.24 -22.95 21.30
CA VAL A 227 8.04 -22.16 20.35
C VAL A 227 7.18 -20.93 20.03
N VAL A 228 7.52 -19.79 20.61
CA VAL A 228 6.96 -18.50 20.20
C VAL A 228 7.52 -18.25 18.80
N ARG A 229 6.76 -18.63 17.79
CA ARG A 229 6.95 -18.10 16.44
C ARG A 229 6.77 -16.60 16.58
N GLN A 230 7.85 -15.84 16.42
CA GLN A 230 7.73 -14.41 16.16
C GLN A 230 6.98 -14.30 14.82
N GLU A 231 5.71 -13.93 14.91
CA GLU A 231 4.92 -13.59 13.75
C GLU A 231 5.53 -12.33 13.17
N VAL A 232 6.12 -12.44 11.97
CA VAL A 232 6.43 -11.27 11.16
C VAL A 232 5.11 -10.50 11.04
N PRO A 233 5.05 -9.21 11.42
CA PRO A 233 3.83 -8.44 11.34
C PRO A 233 3.37 -8.40 9.89
N THR A 234 2.43 -9.26 9.55
CA THR A 234 1.75 -9.23 8.26
C THR A 234 0.79 -8.06 8.28
N VAL A 235 1.00 -7.10 7.39
CA VAL A 235 0.01 -6.05 7.14
C VAL A 235 -1.25 -6.77 6.65
N SER A 236 -2.21 -6.97 7.53
CA SER A 236 -3.51 -7.47 7.14
C SER A 236 -4.22 -6.37 6.37
N LEU A 237 -4.32 -6.53 5.06
CA LEU A 237 -5.22 -5.75 4.21
C LEU A 237 -6.65 -6.27 4.48
N GLY A 238 -7.22 -5.89 5.62
CA GLY A 238 -8.47 -6.43 6.11
C GLY A 238 -9.55 -6.48 5.02
N GLY A 239 -10.13 -7.66 4.83
CA GLY A 239 -11.20 -7.88 3.87
C GLY A 239 -10.78 -8.06 2.40
N LEU A 240 -9.49 -8.06 2.04
CA LEU A 240 -9.06 -8.27 0.66
C LEU A 240 -9.04 -9.76 0.30
N ASP A 241 -9.81 -10.14 -0.71
CA ASP A 241 -9.71 -11.42 -1.43
C ASP A 241 -8.98 -11.18 -2.76
N MET A 242 -7.76 -11.70 -2.90
CA MET A 242 -6.95 -11.48 -4.09
C MET A 242 -6.54 -12.79 -4.75
N VAL A 243 -6.70 -12.85 -6.07
CA VAL A 243 -6.12 -13.90 -6.90
C VAL A 243 -5.38 -13.26 -8.07
N MET A 244 -4.08 -13.53 -8.16
CA MET A 244 -3.20 -13.01 -9.19
C MET A 244 -2.47 -14.15 -9.89
N MET A 245 -2.43 -14.10 -11.22
CA MET A 245 -1.50 -14.92 -11.99
C MET A 245 -0.16 -14.18 -12.03
N VAL A 246 0.91 -14.86 -11.64
CA VAL A 246 2.26 -14.32 -11.57
C VAL A 246 3.12 -15.04 -12.61
N HIS A 247 3.53 -14.29 -13.63
CA HIS A 247 4.53 -14.74 -14.58
C HIS A 247 5.91 -14.19 -14.19
N ILE A 248 6.91 -15.05 -14.14
CA ILE A 248 8.29 -14.68 -13.81
C ILE A 248 9.16 -15.00 -15.03
N ASP A 249 9.78 -13.97 -15.62
CA ASP A 249 10.71 -14.16 -16.74
C ASP A 249 11.91 -15.02 -16.29
N PRO A 250 12.40 -15.97 -17.13
CA PRO A 250 13.52 -16.84 -16.78
C PRO A 250 14.84 -16.14 -16.43
N SER A 251 14.99 -14.88 -16.81
CA SER A 251 16.19 -14.07 -16.51
C SER A 251 16.08 -13.27 -15.21
N VAL A 252 14.99 -13.42 -14.46
CA VAL A 252 14.83 -12.79 -13.15
C VAL A 252 15.83 -13.37 -12.17
N ARG A 253 16.53 -12.47 -11.47
CA ARG A 253 17.48 -12.85 -10.42
C ARG A 253 16.97 -12.46 -9.06
N VAL A 254 16.95 -13.46 -8.18
CA VAL A 254 16.60 -13.29 -6.77
C VAL A 254 17.78 -13.71 -5.92
N LYS A 255 18.18 -12.84 -5.01
CA LYS A 255 19.25 -13.09 -4.06
C LYS A 255 18.67 -13.11 -2.64
N VAL A 256 19.19 -14.00 -1.81
CA VAL A 256 18.86 -14.06 -0.40
C VAL A 256 20.17 -13.90 0.38
N ASP A 257 20.31 -12.76 1.04
CA ASP A 257 21.39 -12.53 1.98
C ASP A 257 21.06 -13.29 3.27
N LEU A 258 21.89 -14.28 3.60
CA LEU A 258 21.69 -15.15 4.77
C LEU A 258 22.22 -14.52 6.06
N ASP A 259 22.94 -13.41 5.94
CA ASP A 259 23.46 -12.63 7.07
C ASP A 259 23.54 -11.13 6.74
N ALA A 260 23.70 -10.33 7.78
CA ALA A 260 23.77 -8.88 7.65
C ALA A 260 25.09 -8.40 6.98
N SER A 261 26.16 -9.21 6.99
CA SER A 261 27.46 -8.90 6.40
C SER A 261 27.50 -9.12 4.89
N ASN A 262 26.54 -9.88 4.34
CA ASN A 262 26.49 -10.30 2.94
C ASN A 262 27.64 -11.26 2.53
N ASP A 263 28.21 -11.95 3.51
CA ASP A 263 29.24 -12.96 3.26
C ASP A 263 28.62 -14.28 2.82
N ASN A 264 27.42 -14.55 3.33
CA ASN A 264 26.63 -15.74 3.02
C ASN A 264 25.37 -15.34 2.23
N ARG A 265 25.25 -15.88 1.00
CA ARG A 265 24.10 -15.58 0.16
C ARG A 265 23.77 -16.70 -0.82
N ILE A 266 22.53 -16.76 -1.20
CA ILE A 266 22.02 -17.60 -2.28
C ILE A 266 21.58 -16.67 -3.41
N GLU A 267 22.01 -16.97 -4.63
CA GLU A 267 21.55 -16.32 -5.86
C GLU A 267 20.81 -17.36 -6.70
N LEU A 268 19.63 -16.98 -7.17
CA LEU A 268 18.77 -17.82 -8.01
C LEU A 268 18.42 -17.06 -9.28
N GLU A 269 18.53 -17.70 -10.42
CA GLU A 269 18.04 -17.22 -11.70
C GLU A 269 17.02 -18.23 -12.23
N GLY A 270 15.87 -17.75 -12.67
CA GLY A 270 14.82 -18.62 -13.15
C GLY A 270 13.48 -17.93 -13.27
N GLY A 271 12.50 -18.70 -13.74
CA GLY A 271 11.17 -18.18 -13.98
C GLY A 271 10.09 -19.26 -13.95
N GLY A 272 8.88 -18.83 -14.22
CA GLY A 272 7.74 -19.73 -14.23
C GLY A 272 6.41 -19.03 -14.04
N ASP A 273 5.37 -19.83 -13.95
CA ASP A 273 3.99 -19.38 -13.77
C ASP A 273 3.44 -19.85 -12.44
N LEU A 274 3.01 -18.90 -11.63
CA LEU A 274 2.47 -19.12 -10.31
C LEU A 274 1.06 -18.52 -10.21
N SER A 275 0.24 -19.10 -9.36
CA SER A 275 -1.01 -18.52 -8.87
C SER A 275 -0.80 -18.04 -7.45
N MET A 276 -1.03 -16.77 -7.20
CA MET A 276 -0.97 -16.16 -5.89
C MET A 276 -2.39 -15.88 -5.40
N LYS A 277 -2.71 -16.40 -4.22
CA LYS A 277 -3.98 -16.18 -3.55
C LYS A 277 -3.72 -15.55 -2.18
N TYR A 278 -4.41 -14.45 -1.90
CA TYR A 278 -4.46 -13.84 -0.58
C TYR A 278 -5.89 -13.82 -0.08
N THR A 279 -6.11 -14.30 1.14
CA THR A 279 -7.46 -14.40 1.73
C THR A 279 -7.76 -13.21 2.63
N PRO A 280 -9.04 -12.89 2.91
CA PRO A 280 -9.41 -11.85 3.87
C PRO A 280 -8.86 -12.07 5.28
N GLN A 281 -8.48 -13.29 5.63
CA GLN A 281 -7.86 -13.65 6.90
C GLN A 281 -6.35 -13.35 6.95
N GLY A 282 -5.75 -12.99 5.81
CA GLY A 282 -4.33 -12.67 5.71
C GLY A 282 -3.44 -13.83 5.23
N ASP A 283 -4.04 -14.97 4.85
CA ASP A 283 -3.27 -16.12 4.35
C ASP A 283 -2.81 -15.88 2.92
N LEU A 284 -1.51 -15.98 2.68
CA LEU A 284 -0.90 -15.92 1.36
C LEU A 284 -0.50 -17.32 0.90
N THR A 285 -1.00 -17.72 -0.25
CA THR A 285 -0.66 -19.01 -0.88
C THR A 285 -0.10 -18.77 -2.28
N LEU A 286 1.04 -19.42 -2.58
CA LEU A 286 1.64 -19.45 -3.90
C LEU A 286 1.66 -20.89 -4.40
N THR A 287 1.10 -21.13 -5.59
CA THR A 287 1.07 -22.45 -6.24
C THR A 287 1.47 -22.32 -7.70
N GLY A 288 2.22 -23.29 -8.21
CA GLY A 288 2.62 -23.30 -9.62
C GLY A 288 3.97 -23.97 -9.84
N ARG A 289 4.61 -23.62 -10.95
CA ARG A 289 5.92 -24.17 -11.32
C ARG A 289 6.92 -23.03 -11.45
N TYR A 290 8.04 -23.17 -10.77
CA TYR A 290 9.19 -22.33 -10.94
C TYR A 290 10.37 -23.20 -11.37
N THR A 291 11.08 -22.77 -12.42
CA THR A 291 12.21 -23.49 -12.99
C THR A 291 13.47 -22.66 -12.80
N LEU A 292 14.46 -23.21 -12.13
CA LEU A 292 15.78 -22.60 -11.98
C LEU A 292 16.56 -22.80 -13.28
N SER A 293 17.08 -21.73 -13.86
CA SER A 293 18.00 -21.72 -14.99
C SER A 293 19.47 -21.62 -14.54
N GLY A 294 19.70 -21.01 -13.38
CA GLY A 294 21.01 -20.84 -12.78
C GLY A 294 20.94 -20.59 -11.28
N GLY A 295 22.07 -20.67 -10.63
CA GLY A 295 22.16 -20.33 -9.22
C GLY A 295 23.60 -20.41 -8.69
N LEU A 296 23.85 -19.68 -7.62
CA LEU A 296 25.10 -19.65 -6.90
C LEU A 296 24.83 -19.61 -5.39
N MET A 297 25.56 -20.39 -4.62
CA MET A 297 25.58 -20.28 -3.18
C MET A 297 26.98 -19.88 -2.73
N LYS A 298 27.10 -18.72 -2.10
CA LYS A 298 28.32 -18.29 -1.42
C LYS A 298 28.13 -18.54 0.07
N TYR A 299 29.06 -19.25 0.66
CA TYR A 299 29.08 -19.54 2.09
C TYR A 299 30.49 -19.35 2.61
N ALA A 300 30.69 -18.39 3.53
CA ALA A 300 31.94 -18.18 4.25
C ALA A 300 31.91 -19.05 5.53
N LEU A 301 32.91 -19.91 5.68
CA LEU A 301 33.10 -20.74 6.87
C LEU A 301 33.83 -19.96 7.96
#